data_95c6214141d3238ed67d548da8d4250b
#
_entry.id   95c6214141d3238ed67d548da8d4250b
#
_cell.length_a   1.000
_cell.length_b   1.000
_cell.length_c   1.000
_cell.angle_alpha   90.00
_cell.angle_beta   90.00
_cell.angle_gamma   90.00
#
_symmetry.space_group_name_H-M   'P 1'
#
loop_
_entity.id
_entity.type
_entity.pdbx_description
1 polymer ?
#
loop_
_entity_poly.entity_id
_entity_poly.type
_entity_poly.pdbx_seq_one_letter_code
_entity_poly.pdbx_strand_id
1 'polypeptide(L)' 'MNDPVKIIDKACMSYIIDHREEKKGLYLSLENCEGGDVVVACDNSTGFAYIEEFDSVKDAIKWLRREE' A
#
# COMPACT_ATOMS: atom_id res chain seq x y z
N MET A 1 -16.36 8.37 -5.05
CA MET A 1 -15.62 7.53 -5.99
C MET A 1 -14.33 7.06 -5.36
N ASN A 2 -14.07 5.76 -5.39
CA ASN A 2 -12.87 5.21 -4.77
C ASN A 2 -11.70 5.23 -5.73
N ASP A 3 -10.52 5.59 -5.22
CA ASP A 3 -9.30 5.51 -6.01
C ASP A 3 -8.93 4.06 -6.27
N PRO A 4 -8.39 3.74 -7.44
CA PRO A 4 -7.94 2.38 -7.69
C PRO A 4 -6.73 2.04 -6.83
N VAL A 5 -6.70 0.80 -6.33
CA VAL A 5 -5.54 0.29 -5.61
C VAL A 5 -4.58 -0.31 -6.63
N LYS A 6 -3.35 0.21 -6.65
CA LYS A 6 -2.32 -0.26 -7.58
C LYS A 6 -1.42 -1.28 -6.88
N ILE A 7 -1.24 -2.42 -7.51
CA ILE A 7 -0.34 -3.46 -6.97
C ILE A 7 1.04 -3.23 -7.56
N ILE A 8 2.02 -3.06 -6.69
CA ILE A 8 3.39 -2.72 -7.07
C ILE A 8 4.37 -3.64 -6.35
N ASP A 9 5.62 -3.62 -6.77
CA ASP A 9 6.66 -4.37 -6.07
C ASP A 9 7.32 -3.53 -4.98
N LYS A 10 8.23 -4.15 -4.24
CA LYS A 10 8.92 -3.49 -3.13
C LYS A 10 9.73 -2.27 -3.58
N ALA A 11 10.39 -2.37 -4.73
CA ALA A 11 11.18 -1.27 -5.26
C ALA A 11 10.31 -0.09 -5.63
N CYS A 12 9.15 -0.36 -6.25
CA CYS A 12 8.18 0.68 -6.57
C CYS A 12 7.60 1.30 -5.31
N MET A 13 7.36 0.50 -4.27
CA MET A 13 6.86 1.03 -3.01
C MET A 13 7.83 2.04 -2.41
N SER A 14 9.12 1.74 -2.42
CA SER A 14 10.15 2.66 -1.93
C SER A 14 10.18 3.94 -2.75
N TYR A 15 10.04 3.82 -4.06
CA TYR A 15 9.99 4.98 -4.95
C TYR A 15 8.79 5.87 -4.64
N ILE A 16 7.61 5.26 -4.43
CA ILE A 16 6.38 6.00 -4.10
C ILE A 16 6.57 6.78 -2.79
N ILE A 17 7.16 6.16 -1.78
CA ILE A 17 7.38 6.81 -0.49
C ILE A 17 8.32 7.99 -0.63
N ASP A 18 9.39 7.84 -1.42
CA ASP A 18 10.35 8.91 -1.66
C ASP A 18 9.76 10.07 -2.46
N HIS A 19 8.74 9.80 -3.26
CA HIS A 19 8.09 10.79 -4.12
C HIS A 19 6.61 10.95 -3.76
N ARG A 20 6.29 10.82 -2.48
CA ARG A 20 4.90 10.77 -2.02
C ARG A 20 4.07 12.01 -2.38
N GLU A 21 4.71 13.17 -2.49
CA GLU A 21 3.99 14.38 -2.88
C GLU A 21 3.52 14.36 -4.34
N GLU A 22 4.26 13.63 -5.19
CA GLU A 22 3.98 13.54 -6.62
C GLU A 22 3.18 12.29 -6.99
N LYS A 23 3.29 11.23 -6.18
CA LYS A 23 2.73 9.92 -6.49
C LYS A 23 1.55 9.58 -5.59
N LYS A 24 0.59 10.47 -5.52
CA LYS A 24 -0.60 10.26 -4.68
C LYS A 24 -1.45 9.11 -5.20
N GLY A 25 -2.05 8.38 -4.27
CA GLY A 25 -2.92 7.25 -4.59
C GLY A 25 -2.85 6.17 -3.54
N LEU A 26 -3.45 5.02 -3.86
CA LEU A 26 -3.46 3.85 -3.00
C LEU A 26 -2.62 2.75 -3.62
N TYR A 27 -1.72 2.18 -2.84
CA TYR A 27 -0.76 1.20 -3.32
C TYR A 27 -0.71 -0.02 -2.41
N LEU A 28 -0.33 -1.15 -3.00
CA LEU A 28 -0.23 -2.40 -2.27
C LEU A 28 0.96 -3.19 -2.82
N SER A 29 1.78 -3.71 -1.94
CA SER A 29 2.95 -4.48 -2.29
C SER A 29 2.93 -5.83 -1.56
N LEU A 30 3.28 -6.90 -2.27
CA LEU A 30 3.43 -8.22 -1.69
C LEU A 30 4.91 -8.45 -1.44
N GLU A 31 5.28 -8.67 -0.18
CA GLU A 31 6.68 -8.87 0.20
C GLU A 31 6.87 -10.24 0.83
N ASN A 32 7.96 -10.90 0.47
CA ASN A 32 8.32 -12.18 1.04
C ASN A 32 9.32 -11.97 2.18
N CYS A 33 8.96 -12.47 3.35
CA CYS A 33 9.81 -12.41 4.53
C CYS A 33 10.09 -13.82 5.01
N GLU A 34 11.09 -13.97 5.90
CA GLU A 34 11.45 -15.29 6.44
C GLU A 34 10.27 -15.95 7.16
N GLY A 35 9.40 -15.17 7.76
CA GLY A 35 8.23 -15.70 8.46
C GLY A 35 6.99 -15.91 7.58
N GLY A 36 7.10 -15.69 6.28
CA GLY A 36 5.99 -15.81 5.34
C GLY A 36 5.78 -14.55 4.53
N ASP A 37 4.67 -14.50 3.81
CA ASP A 37 4.35 -13.36 2.97
C ASP A 37 3.68 -12.26 3.78
N VAL A 38 4.05 -11.02 3.50
CA VAL A 38 3.47 -9.83 4.13
C VAL A 38 2.89 -8.95 3.05
N VAL A 39 1.69 -8.42 3.29
CA VAL A 39 1.05 -7.46 2.40
C VAL A 39 1.27 -6.06 2.99
N VAL A 40 1.95 -5.21 2.24
CA VAL A 40 2.21 -3.83 2.67
C VAL A 40 1.28 -2.91 1.91
N ALA A 41 0.47 -2.15 2.65
CA ALA A 41 -0.46 -1.19 2.06
C ALA A 41 0.04 0.22 2.30
N CYS A 42 -0.11 1.07 1.30
CA CYS A 42 0.29 2.47 1.40
C CYS A 42 -0.88 3.36 1.00
N ASP A 43 -1.39 4.12 1.95
CA ASP A 43 -2.40 5.13 1.68
C ASP A 43 -1.70 6.47 1.49
N ASN A 44 -1.44 6.80 0.24
CA ASN A 44 -0.80 8.06 -0.12
C ASN A 44 -1.78 9.02 -0.78
N SER A 45 -3.06 8.93 -0.44
CA SER A 45 -4.07 9.79 -1.03
C SER A 45 -3.87 11.27 -0.65
N THR A 46 -3.26 11.51 0.50
CA THR A 46 -3.01 12.88 0.99
C THR A 46 -1.57 13.34 0.81
N GLY A 47 -0.68 12.44 0.35
CA GLY A 47 0.74 12.75 0.23
C GLY A 47 1.56 12.45 1.48
N PHE A 48 0.96 11.84 2.51
CA PHE A 48 1.68 11.48 3.74
C PHE A 48 2.22 10.06 3.73
N ALA A 49 1.76 9.23 2.79
CA ALA A 49 2.23 7.84 2.62
C ALA A 49 2.10 7.02 3.92
N TYR A 50 0.88 6.88 4.44
CA TYR A 50 0.63 6.02 5.58
C TYR A 50 0.83 4.56 5.18
N ILE A 51 1.63 3.84 5.95
CA ILE A 51 1.99 2.44 5.67
C ILE A 51 1.46 1.54 6.77
N GLU A 52 0.90 0.40 6.38
CA GLU A 52 0.43 -0.62 7.31
C GLU A 52 0.69 -2.00 6.72
N GLU A 53 0.98 -2.98 7.56
CA GLU A 53 1.23 -4.36 7.14
C GLU A 53 0.05 -5.26 7.49
N PHE A 54 -0.25 -6.20 6.60
CA PHE A 54 -1.39 -7.12 6.76
C PHE A 54 -0.99 -8.54 6.39
N ASP A 55 -1.75 -9.50 6.88
CA ASP A 55 -1.56 -10.92 6.56
C ASP A 55 -2.25 -11.31 5.27
N SER A 56 -3.21 -10.51 4.81
CA SER A 56 -3.96 -10.82 3.60
C SER A 56 -4.21 -9.58 2.77
N VAL A 57 -4.36 -9.78 1.46
CA VAL A 57 -4.70 -8.70 0.52
C VAL A 57 -6.08 -8.15 0.84
N LYS A 58 -7.02 -9.01 1.23
CA LYS A 58 -8.38 -8.59 1.56
C LYS A 58 -8.39 -7.55 2.68
N ASP A 59 -7.64 -7.82 3.75
CA ASP A 59 -7.57 -6.89 4.89
C ASP A 59 -6.89 -5.59 4.50
N ALA A 60 -5.84 -5.68 3.69
CA ALA A 60 -5.13 -4.49 3.22
C ALA A 60 -6.04 -3.59 2.38
N ILE A 61 -6.82 -4.19 1.48
CA ILE A 61 -7.75 -3.44 0.64
C ILE A 61 -8.85 -2.79 1.48
N LYS A 62 -9.37 -3.50 2.48
CA LYS A 62 -10.37 -2.92 3.39
C LYS A 62 -9.83 -1.68 4.09
N TRP A 63 -8.60 -1.76 4.56
CA TRP A 63 -7.95 -0.63 5.22
C TRP A 63 -7.75 0.53 4.25
N LEU A 64 -7.28 0.25 3.04
CA LEU A 64 -7.04 1.28 2.03
C LEU A 64 -8.34 2.00 1.64
N ARG A 65 -9.44 1.27 1.55
CA ARG A 65 -10.74 1.83 1.18
C ARG A 65 -11.56 2.26 2.39
N ARG A 66 -11.01 2.12 3.59
CA ARG A 66 -11.64 2.45 4.86
C ARG A 66 -12.98 1.72 5.05
N GLU A 67 -13.03 0.48 4.59
CA GLU A 67 -14.18 -0.38 4.80
C GLU A 67 -14.08 -1.07 6.16
N GLU A 68 -15.20 -1.22 6.83
CA GLU A 68 -15.27 -1.87 8.14
C GLU A 68 -15.96 -3.22 8.06
#